data_61df321da85b609ddde9a84109b6736f
#
_entry.id   61df321da85b609ddde9a84109b6736f
#
_cell.length_a   1.000
_cell.length_b   1.000
_cell.length_c   1.000
_cell.angle_alpha   90.00
_cell.angle_beta   90.00
_cell.angle_gamma   90.00
#
_symmetry.space_group_name_H-M   'P 1'
#
loop_
_entity.id
_entity.type
_entity.pdbx_description
1 polymer ?
#
loop_
_entity_poly.entity_id
_entity_poly.type
_entity_poly.pdbx_seq_one_letter_code
_entity_poly.pdbx_strand_id
1 'polypeptide(L)'
;MLLKVLVFLIASVSLFWVPTESSIAEDSVDDGGDGNAWLHYAGADGPGQGKHVVLIAAEQEYRSEESMPMLARVLASHHGFDCTVLFSVNAKGEVDPTLPAPFKDKSRRHHIPGLEQLKEADCVIWLSRFMQLTDAQKQLFHDYFDSGKPLIALRTANHGFWGGKPYLSGGKNVSLRELLGGTFHGHHGGWHREATRGEIVEENKGHPILTGVRDIWGTSDVYRCHNEQHPFPNDCTPLVLGQPLVSLERDAAPNTKKEPLPIAWTKVWTGNEGRKSRILHFTMGSAVDFENTGVRRLTINGVYWGLQMEDQIRADRTVDVVGEYRPNKAGSNYEELGVTPRPVSDYRD
;
A
#
# COMPACT_ATOMS: atom_id res chain seq x y z
N MET A 1 -22.06 94.50 12.72
CA MET A 1 -22.54 93.17 13.03
C MET A 1 -22.04 92.26 11.92
N LEU A 2 -20.93 91.53 12.18
CA LEU A 2 -20.22 90.74 11.17
C LEU A 2 -20.86 89.35 10.98
N LEU A 3 -21.19 89.03 9.74
CA LEU A 3 -21.62 87.75 9.36
C LEU A 3 -20.44 86.97 8.83
N LYS A 4 -20.02 85.90 9.54
CA LYS A 4 -18.97 84.98 9.08
C LYS A 4 -19.55 83.99 8.16
N VAL A 5 -19.08 83.93 6.91
CA VAL A 5 -19.37 82.90 5.94
C VAL A 5 -18.37 81.75 6.13
N LEU A 6 -18.90 80.59 6.43
CA LEU A 6 -18.12 79.35 6.57
C LEU A 6 -18.12 78.59 5.22
N VAL A 7 -16.94 78.48 4.61
CA VAL A 7 -16.77 77.72 3.35
C VAL A 7 -16.45 76.28 3.70
N PHE A 8 -17.31 75.34 3.32
CA PHE A 8 -17.05 73.90 3.39
C PHE A 8 -16.28 73.45 2.14
N LEU A 9 -15.05 73.02 2.34
CA LEU A 9 -14.30 72.25 1.33
C LEU A 9 -14.78 70.82 1.37
N ILE A 10 -15.39 70.34 0.29
CA ILE A 10 -15.67 68.95 0.07
C ILE A 10 -14.47 68.31 -0.61
N ALA A 11 -13.70 67.49 0.13
CA ALA A 11 -12.65 66.70 -0.43
C ALA A 11 -13.26 65.41 -1.00
N SER A 12 -13.32 65.29 -2.33
CA SER A 12 -13.66 64.06 -3.01
C SER A 12 -12.53 63.04 -2.90
N VAL A 13 -12.74 62.01 -2.12
CA VAL A 13 -11.85 60.85 -2.02
C VAL A 13 -12.24 59.90 -3.17
N SER A 14 -11.41 59.87 -4.22
CA SER A 14 -11.50 58.85 -5.29
C SER A 14 -10.97 57.53 -4.76
N LEU A 15 -11.84 56.58 -4.44
CA LEU A 15 -11.44 55.20 -4.21
C LEU A 15 -10.93 54.59 -5.51
N PHE A 16 -9.64 54.41 -5.62
CA PHE A 16 -9.06 53.52 -6.62
C PHE A 16 -9.33 52.09 -6.16
N TRP A 17 -10.21 51.38 -6.88
CA TRP A 17 -10.41 49.95 -6.75
C TRP A 17 -9.18 49.29 -7.39
N VAL A 18 -8.29 48.69 -6.56
CA VAL A 18 -7.21 47.82 -7.00
C VAL A 18 -7.82 46.42 -7.06
N PRO A 19 -7.83 45.75 -8.22
CA PRO A 19 -8.21 44.36 -8.25
C PRO A 19 -7.17 43.57 -7.46
N THR A 20 -7.59 42.93 -6.38
CA THR A 20 -6.80 41.91 -5.72
C THR A 20 -6.65 40.77 -6.71
N GLU A 21 -5.45 40.61 -7.25
CA GLU A 21 -5.04 39.34 -7.86
C GLU A 21 -5.29 38.26 -6.83
N SER A 22 -6.22 37.37 -7.13
CA SER A 22 -6.33 36.11 -6.40
C SER A 22 -5.01 35.40 -6.62
N SER A 23 -4.13 35.45 -5.63
CA SER A 23 -3.04 34.51 -5.54
C SER A 23 -3.69 33.13 -5.52
N ILE A 24 -3.52 32.41 -6.63
CA ILE A 24 -3.63 30.95 -6.61
C ILE A 24 -2.65 30.58 -5.51
N ALA A 25 -3.15 30.09 -4.39
CA ALA A 25 -2.32 29.45 -3.40
C ALA A 25 -1.61 28.32 -4.16
N GLU A 26 -0.33 28.51 -4.44
CA GLU A 26 0.57 27.38 -4.66
C GLU A 26 0.43 26.58 -3.38
N ASP A 27 -0.23 25.42 -3.47
CA ASP A 27 -0.22 24.43 -2.41
C ASP A 27 1.25 24.20 -2.08
N SER A 28 1.68 24.80 -0.97
CA SER A 28 2.94 24.45 -0.35
C SER A 28 2.77 23.02 0.14
N VAL A 29 3.04 22.04 -0.73
CA VAL A 29 3.42 20.70 -0.32
C VAL A 29 4.55 20.96 0.69
N ASP A 30 4.28 20.68 1.96
CA ASP A 30 5.29 20.74 3.00
C ASP A 30 6.41 19.79 2.55
N ASP A 31 7.44 20.38 1.96
CA ASP A 31 8.67 19.73 1.58
C ASP A 31 9.36 19.36 2.88
N GLY A 32 8.97 18.22 3.44
CA GLY A 32 9.61 17.64 4.61
C GLY A 32 11.10 17.61 4.36
N GLY A 33 11.77 18.67 4.82
CA GLY A 33 13.07 19.16 4.41
C GLY A 33 14.13 18.06 4.33
N ASP A 34 15.08 18.24 3.45
CA ASP A 34 16.30 17.49 3.23
C ASP A 34 16.78 16.72 4.48
N GLY A 35 16.49 15.43 4.54
CA GLY A 35 16.89 14.56 5.64
C GLY A 35 15.84 13.53 6.07
N ASN A 36 14.60 13.56 5.56
CA ASN A 36 13.61 12.55 5.92
C ASN A 36 13.93 11.20 5.29
N ALA A 37 14.04 10.20 6.14
CA ALA A 37 14.30 8.82 5.74
C ALA A 37 13.04 8.10 5.19
N TRP A 38 11.96 8.83 4.92
CA TRP A 38 10.69 8.35 4.37
C TRP A 38 9.99 9.45 3.55
N LEU A 39 8.99 9.08 2.74
CA LEU A 39 8.14 10.03 2.04
C LEU A 39 6.86 10.29 2.83
N HIS A 40 6.39 11.55 2.79
CA HIS A 40 5.08 11.95 3.28
C HIS A 40 4.31 12.64 2.16
N TYR A 41 3.02 12.32 2.05
CA TYR A 41 2.06 12.93 1.13
C TYR A 41 0.86 13.38 1.95
N ALA A 42 0.68 14.70 2.03
CA ALA A 42 -0.47 15.29 2.69
C ALA A 42 -1.76 14.96 1.92
N GLY A 43 -2.80 14.59 2.63
CA GLY A 43 -4.10 14.32 2.04
C GLY A 43 -4.77 15.58 1.50
N ALA A 44 -5.20 15.56 0.24
CA ALA A 44 -6.09 16.57 -0.32
C ALA A 44 -7.50 16.45 0.30
N ASP A 45 -8.45 17.30 -0.15
CA ASP A 45 -9.83 17.16 0.26
C ASP A 45 -10.39 15.80 -0.20
N GLY A 46 -10.96 15.06 0.75
CA GLY A 46 -11.49 13.75 0.45
C GLY A 46 -12.02 12.99 1.67
N PRO A 47 -12.66 11.84 1.46
CA PRO A 47 -13.27 11.07 2.55
C PRO A 47 -12.25 10.50 3.55
N GLY A 48 -10.98 10.38 3.16
CA GLY A 48 -9.88 9.93 4.02
C GLY A 48 -9.31 11.00 4.94
N GLN A 49 -9.82 12.23 4.89
CA GLN A 49 -9.30 13.37 5.66
C GLN A 49 -9.24 13.04 7.17
N GLY A 50 -8.09 13.33 7.78
CA GLY A 50 -7.82 13.03 9.18
C GLY A 50 -7.49 11.55 9.46
N LYS A 51 -7.26 10.74 8.40
CA LYS A 51 -6.80 9.36 8.50
C LYS A 51 -5.40 9.20 7.93
N HIS A 52 -4.55 8.51 8.68
CA HIS A 52 -3.15 8.27 8.33
C HIS A 52 -2.94 6.83 7.84
N VAL A 53 -2.44 6.68 6.62
CA VAL A 53 -2.07 5.39 6.03
C VAL A 53 -0.56 5.28 5.94
N VAL A 54 0.02 4.26 6.57
CA VAL A 54 1.45 3.95 6.43
C VAL A 54 1.64 2.84 5.42
N LEU A 55 2.48 3.07 4.41
CA LEU A 55 2.81 2.11 3.38
C LEU A 55 4.26 1.63 3.58
N ILE A 56 4.47 0.31 3.63
CA ILE A 56 5.80 -0.28 3.86
C ILE A 56 6.31 -0.88 2.56
N ALA A 57 7.38 -0.28 2.04
CA ALA A 57 8.10 -0.68 0.83
C ALA A 57 9.41 -1.41 1.21
N ALA A 58 9.31 -2.71 1.45
CA ALA A 58 10.44 -3.53 1.90
C ALA A 58 10.51 -4.89 1.16
N GLU A 59 10.14 -4.85 -0.11
CA GLU A 59 10.17 -5.99 -1.02
C GLU A 59 10.91 -5.55 -2.30
N GLN A 60 11.96 -6.28 -2.64
CA GLN A 60 12.91 -5.87 -3.66
C GLN A 60 12.62 -6.45 -5.04
N GLU A 61 12.13 -7.71 -5.10
CA GLU A 61 11.92 -8.42 -6.37
C GLU A 61 10.74 -7.86 -7.16
N TYR A 62 9.68 -7.42 -6.45
CA TYR A 62 8.42 -6.94 -7.03
C TYR A 62 8.30 -5.42 -7.02
N ARG A 63 9.39 -4.70 -6.77
CA ARG A 63 9.49 -3.22 -6.89
C ARG A 63 8.52 -2.47 -5.97
N SER A 64 8.49 -2.85 -4.68
CA SER A 64 7.66 -2.14 -3.69
C SER A 64 8.03 -0.66 -3.58
N GLU A 65 9.30 -0.32 -3.82
CA GLU A 65 9.82 1.04 -3.81
C GLU A 65 9.20 1.93 -4.90
N GLU A 66 8.63 1.34 -5.94
CA GLU A 66 7.94 2.05 -7.03
C GLU A 66 6.42 2.08 -6.79
N SER A 67 5.86 0.96 -6.31
CA SER A 67 4.40 0.83 -6.16
C SER A 67 3.85 1.53 -4.92
N MET A 68 4.56 1.54 -3.80
CA MET A 68 4.04 2.16 -2.58
C MET A 68 3.95 3.68 -2.66
N PRO A 69 4.95 4.42 -3.20
CA PRO A 69 4.80 5.85 -3.44
C PRO A 69 3.65 6.18 -4.40
N MET A 70 3.50 5.42 -5.49
CA MET A 70 2.39 5.61 -6.42
C MET A 70 1.03 5.43 -5.73
N LEU A 71 0.84 4.37 -4.93
CA LEU A 71 -0.39 4.17 -4.16
C LEU A 71 -0.62 5.28 -3.13
N ALA A 72 0.44 5.76 -2.47
CA ALA A 72 0.35 6.87 -1.53
C ALA A 72 -0.14 8.15 -2.21
N ARG A 73 0.40 8.49 -3.41
CA ARG A 73 -0.08 9.63 -4.19
C ARG A 73 -1.57 9.49 -4.57
N VAL A 74 -2.00 8.31 -5.00
CA VAL A 74 -3.41 8.06 -5.33
C VAL A 74 -4.29 8.26 -4.09
N LEU A 75 -3.91 7.66 -2.96
CA LEU A 75 -4.65 7.77 -1.69
C LEU A 75 -4.69 9.21 -1.18
N ALA A 76 -3.59 9.93 -1.26
CA ALA A 76 -3.52 11.32 -0.81
C ALA A 76 -4.32 12.25 -1.74
N SER A 77 -4.05 12.22 -3.04
CA SER A 77 -4.61 13.19 -3.99
C SER A 77 -6.10 12.95 -4.30
N HIS A 78 -6.54 11.69 -4.42
CA HIS A 78 -7.91 11.38 -4.84
C HIS A 78 -8.82 11.00 -3.69
N HIS A 79 -8.25 10.61 -2.54
CA HIS A 79 -9.03 10.08 -1.43
C HIS A 79 -8.85 10.86 -0.12
N GLY A 80 -7.86 11.77 -0.04
CA GLY A 80 -7.65 12.66 1.10
C GLY A 80 -6.99 12.00 2.32
N PHE A 81 -6.36 10.84 2.16
CA PHE A 81 -5.59 10.22 3.23
C PHE A 81 -4.23 10.88 3.39
N ASP A 82 -3.81 11.15 4.63
CA ASP A 82 -2.39 11.37 4.92
C ASP A 82 -1.63 10.06 4.71
N CYS A 83 -0.53 10.10 3.94
CA CYS A 83 0.21 8.89 3.61
C CYS A 83 1.70 9.03 3.94
N THR A 84 2.26 8.03 4.63
CA THR A 84 3.70 7.90 4.86
C THR A 84 4.22 6.63 4.22
N VAL A 85 5.27 6.74 3.39
CA VAL A 85 5.92 5.58 2.77
C VAL A 85 7.27 5.33 3.43
N LEU A 86 7.40 4.15 4.04
CA LEU A 86 8.61 3.69 4.72
C LEU A 86 9.34 2.68 3.85
N PHE A 87 10.65 2.85 3.71
CA PHE A 87 11.48 2.02 2.85
C PHE A 87 12.51 1.19 3.64
N SER A 88 12.85 0.02 3.11
CA SER A 88 14.07 -0.66 3.51
C SER A 88 15.27 0.05 2.89
N VAL A 89 16.22 0.49 3.73
CA VAL A 89 17.39 1.26 3.28
C VAL A 89 18.70 0.53 3.57
N ASN A 90 19.74 0.90 2.82
CA ASN A 90 21.11 0.46 3.06
C ASN A 90 21.79 1.31 4.15
N ALA A 91 23.09 1.02 4.43
CA ALA A 91 23.84 1.74 5.45
C ALA A 91 24.08 3.23 5.16
N LYS A 92 23.82 3.69 3.94
CA LYS A 92 23.90 5.10 3.54
C LYS A 92 22.57 5.82 3.67
N GLY A 93 21.49 5.11 4.03
CA GLY A 93 20.13 5.65 4.04
C GLY A 93 19.44 5.68 2.68
N GLU A 94 20.04 5.06 1.65
CA GLU A 94 19.43 4.95 0.33
C GLU A 94 18.45 3.78 0.27
N VAL A 95 17.34 3.94 -0.43
CA VAL A 95 16.46 2.83 -0.83
C VAL A 95 17.25 1.91 -1.73
N ASP A 96 17.44 0.68 -1.31
CA ASP A 96 18.32 -0.27 -2.00
C ASP A 96 17.59 -1.58 -2.32
N PRO A 97 16.98 -1.66 -3.51
CA PRO A 97 16.30 -2.87 -3.97
C PRO A 97 17.26 -4.04 -4.25
N THR A 98 18.57 -3.80 -4.26
CA THR A 98 19.56 -4.85 -4.50
C THR A 98 20.00 -5.59 -3.23
N LEU A 99 19.53 -5.16 -2.05
CA LEU A 99 19.83 -5.83 -0.79
C LEU A 99 19.27 -7.26 -0.80
N PRO A 100 20.12 -8.27 -0.48
CA PRO A 100 19.62 -9.62 -0.37
C PRO A 100 18.57 -9.77 0.74
N ALA A 101 17.44 -10.41 0.43
CA ALA A 101 16.41 -10.76 1.39
C ALA A 101 16.09 -12.27 1.28
N PRO A 102 16.50 -13.10 2.24
CA PRO A 102 17.26 -12.75 3.44
C PRO A 102 18.78 -12.58 3.18
N PHE A 103 19.47 -11.91 4.07
CA PHE A 103 20.94 -11.91 4.05
C PHE A 103 21.50 -13.31 4.30
N LYS A 104 22.58 -13.66 3.61
CA LYS A 104 23.37 -14.89 3.89
C LYS A 104 23.95 -14.83 5.28
N ASP A 105 24.55 -13.69 5.66
CA ASP A 105 25.03 -13.42 7.01
C ASP A 105 23.84 -13.16 7.95
N LYS A 106 23.63 -14.06 8.88
CA LYS A 106 22.50 -14.02 9.82
C LYS A 106 22.65 -12.97 10.92
N SER A 107 23.81 -12.35 11.05
CA SER A 107 24.04 -11.21 11.96
C SER A 107 23.54 -9.88 11.36
N ARG A 108 23.49 -9.76 10.04
CA ARG A 108 23.00 -8.56 9.36
C ARG A 108 21.51 -8.36 9.57
N ARG A 109 21.12 -7.10 9.60
CA ARG A 109 19.72 -6.69 9.72
C ARG A 109 19.36 -5.74 8.60
N HIS A 110 18.15 -5.88 8.11
CA HIS A 110 17.50 -4.84 7.33
C HIS A 110 17.10 -3.70 8.26
N HIS A 111 16.97 -2.52 7.71
CA HIS A 111 16.57 -1.34 8.45
C HIS A 111 15.47 -0.60 7.69
N ILE A 112 14.40 -0.27 8.41
CA ILE A 112 13.28 0.53 7.90
C ILE A 112 13.17 1.74 8.83
N PRO A 113 13.74 2.89 8.47
CA PRO A 113 13.60 4.11 9.25
C PRO A 113 12.12 4.53 9.36
N GLY A 114 11.75 5.16 10.47
CA GLY A 114 10.40 5.69 10.68
C GLY A 114 9.34 4.64 11.01
N LEU A 115 9.70 3.37 11.31
CA LEU A 115 8.72 2.36 11.73
C LEU A 115 7.88 2.76 12.94
N GLU A 116 8.32 3.73 13.72
CA GLU A 116 7.56 4.34 14.82
C GLU A 116 6.23 4.95 14.34
N GLN A 117 6.14 5.35 13.07
CA GLN A 117 4.90 5.83 12.43
C GLN A 117 3.75 4.81 12.50
N LEU A 118 4.07 3.52 12.67
CA LEU A 118 3.04 2.48 12.88
C LEU A 118 2.16 2.74 14.11
N LYS A 119 2.66 3.45 15.12
CA LYS A 119 1.90 3.80 16.32
C LYS A 119 0.74 4.76 15.99
N GLU A 120 0.99 5.69 15.08
CA GLU A 120 0.04 6.74 14.67
C GLU A 120 -0.79 6.32 13.44
N ALA A 121 -0.40 5.27 12.72
CA ALA A 121 -1.13 4.80 11.56
C ALA A 121 -2.56 4.38 11.91
N ASP A 122 -3.55 4.81 11.13
CA ASP A 122 -4.92 4.29 11.15
C ASP A 122 -5.03 3.01 10.32
N CYS A 123 -4.23 2.88 9.24
CA CYS A 123 -4.18 1.71 8.38
C CYS A 123 -2.76 1.47 7.88
N VAL A 124 -2.38 0.21 7.67
CA VAL A 124 -1.09 -0.15 7.07
C VAL A 124 -1.30 -0.91 5.77
N ILE A 125 -0.59 -0.51 4.70
CA ILE A 125 -0.39 -1.31 3.50
C ILE A 125 1.03 -1.90 3.59
N TRP A 126 1.12 -3.21 3.58
CA TRP A 126 2.38 -3.91 3.87
C TRP A 126 2.83 -4.77 2.70
N LEU A 127 4.01 -4.48 2.19
CA LEU A 127 4.70 -5.28 1.17
C LEU A 127 6.17 -5.43 1.56
N SER A 128 6.53 -6.60 2.10
CA SER A 128 7.90 -6.95 2.46
C SER A 128 8.19 -8.42 2.16
N ARG A 129 9.47 -8.78 2.12
CA ARG A 129 9.91 -10.14 1.82
C ARG A 129 11.15 -10.52 2.63
N PHE A 130 11.04 -11.61 3.43
CA PHE A 130 12.13 -12.21 4.18
C PHE A 130 13.00 -11.23 4.98
N MET A 131 12.40 -10.20 5.55
CA MET A 131 13.11 -9.17 6.30
C MET A 131 13.72 -9.71 7.59
N GLN A 132 15.01 -9.46 7.78
CA GLN A 132 15.74 -9.73 9.02
C GLN A 132 15.83 -8.45 9.83
N LEU A 133 14.76 -8.09 10.52
CA LEU A 133 14.68 -6.88 11.35
C LEU A 133 15.31 -7.10 12.73
N THR A 134 15.69 -6.02 13.40
CA THR A 134 16.01 -6.04 14.83
C THR A 134 14.75 -6.39 15.66
N ASP A 135 14.94 -6.85 16.89
CA ASP A 135 13.82 -7.18 17.75
C ASP A 135 12.97 -5.94 18.07
N ALA A 136 13.61 -4.77 18.21
CA ALA A 136 12.88 -3.51 18.40
C ALA A 136 11.98 -3.16 17.20
N GLN A 137 12.47 -3.28 15.97
CA GLN A 137 11.67 -3.05 14.78
C GLN A 137 10.57 -4.10 14.58
N LYS A 138 10.84 -5.36 14.90
CA LYS A 138 9.80 -6.41 14.91
C LYS A 138 8.70 -6.12 15.92
N GLN A 139 9.06 -5.60 17.10
CA GLN A 139 8.08 -5.28 18.13
C GLN A 139 7.08 -4.22 17.65
N LEU A 140 7.50 -3.21 16.87
CA LEU A 140 6.58 -2.23 16.28
C LEU A 140 5.53 -2.90 15.37
N PHE A 141 5.92 -3.90 14.57
CA PHE A 141 4.96 -4.68 13.79
C PHE A 141 4.02 -5.50 14.68
N HIS A 142 4.57 -6.15 15.72
CA HIS A 142 3.75 -6.96 16.64
C HIS A 142 2.72 -6.11 17.37
N ASP A 143 3.11 -4.92 17.86
CA ASP A 143 2.22 -3.98 18.52
C ASP A 143 1.12 -3.51 17.56
N TYR A 144 1.48 -3.26 16.27
CA TYR A 144 0.49 -2.91 15.25
C TYR A 144 -0.48 -4.07 14.98
N PHE A 145 -0.01 -5.30 14.82
CA PHE A 145 -0.88 -6.46 14.58
C PHE A 145 -1.86 -6.73 15.70
N ASP A 146 -1.50 -6.36 16.93
CA ASP A 146 -2.36 -6.48 18.11
C ASP A 146 -3.22 -5.24 18.39
N SER A 147 -3.02 -4.16 17.65
CA SER A 147 -3.69 -2.87 17.92
C SER A 147 -5.19 -2.84 17.64
N GLY A 148 -5.68 -3.76 16.81
CA GLY A 148 -7.03 -3.73 16.27
C GLY A 148 -7.18 -2.86 14.99
N LYS A 149 -6.10 -2.25 14.54
CA LYS A 149 -6.07 -1.42 13.32
C LYS A 149 -5.99 -2.31 12.07
N PRO A 150 -6.55 -1.86 10.91
CA PRO A 150 -6.60 -2.67 9.69
C PRO A 150 -5.26 -2.85 8.99
N LEU A 151 -5.11 -3.99 8.32
CA LEU A 151 -3.92 -4.36 7.57
C LEU A 151 -4.28 -4.77 6.14
N ILE A 152 -3.63 -4.16 5.16
CA ILE A 152 -3.66 -4.56 3.76
C ILE A 152 -2.32 -5.23 3.45
N ALA A 153 -2.30 -6.55 3.43
CA ALA A 153 -1.10 -7.34 3.21
C ALA A 153 -1.00 -7.75 1.74
N LEU A 154 0.06 -7.30 1.07
CA LEU A 154 0.25 -7.52 -0.36
C LEU A 154 1.30 -8.59 -0.61
N ARG A 155 1.07 -9.43 -1.58
CA ARG A 155 1.96 -10.44 -2.17
C ARG A 155 2.82 -11.16 -1.13
N THR A 156 4.09 -10.78 -1.03
CA THR A 156 5.12 -11.42 -0.20
C THR A 156 4.99 -11.14 1.29
N ALA A 157 4.05 -10.30 1.72
CA ALA A 157 3.79 -10.04 3.14
C ALA A 157 3.54 -11.35 3.94
N ASN A 158 2.97 -12.37 3.30
CA ASN A 158 2.71 -13.68 3.93
C ASN A 158 3.98 -14.51 4.23
N HIS A 159 5.15 -14.04 3.77
CA HIS A 159 6.49 -14.47 4.18
C HIS A 159 7.41 -13.24 4.35
N GLY A 160 6.85 -12.15 4.86
CA GLY A 160 7.51 -10.85 5.00
C GLY A 160 8.71 -10.86 5.95
N PHE A 161 8.75 -11.77 6.92
CA PHE A 161 9.85 -11.91 7.86
C PHE A 161 10.65 -13.19 7.62
N TRP A 162 11.99 -13.09 7.75
CA TRP A 162 12.86 -14.25 7.67
C TRP A 162 12.71 -15.17 8.87
N GLY A 163 12.73 -16.48 8.57
CA GLY A 163 12.72 -17.53 9.58
C GLY A 163 11.32 -17.95 10.02
N GLY A 164 10.28 -17.38 9.45
CA GLY A 164 8.88 -17.76 9.73
C GLY A 164 8.56 -17.75 11.22
N LYS A 165 9.38 -17.05 12.03
CA LYS A 165 9.16 -17.00 13.47
C LYS A 165 7.84 -16.31 13.76
N PRO A 166 7.01 -16.92 14.58
CA PRO A 166 5.79 -16.28 15.03
C PRO A 166 6.11 -14.99 15.80
N TYR A 167 5.20 -14.04 15.78
CA TYR A 167 5.25 -12.93 16.72
C TYR A 167 4.53 -13.33 18.03
N LEU A 168 4.79 -12.60 19.09
CA LEU A 168 4.12 -12.81 20.37
C LEU A 168 2.90 -11.89 20.46
N SER A 169 1.72 -12.49 20.56
CA SER A 169 0.48 -11.80 20.89
C SER A 169 -0.01 -12.28 22.25
N GLY A 170 -0.02 -11.40 23.24
CA GLY A 170 -0.41 -11.76 24.60
C GLY A 170 0.36 -12.96 25.18
N GLY A 171 1.65 -13.10 24.84
CA GLY A 171 2.50 -14.21 25.26
C GLY A 171 2.32 -15.51 24.45
N LYS A 172 1.45 -15.53 23.43
CA LYS A 172 1.24 -16.66 22.53
C LYS A 172 2.01 -16.43 21.22
N ASN A 173 2.63 -17.47 20.71
CA ASN A 173 3.23 -17.46 19.38
C ASN A 173 2.14 -17.44 18.32
N VAL A 174 2.17 -16.45 17.44
CA VAL A 174 1.27 -16.30 16.28
C VAL A 174 2.09 -16.32 15.00
N SER A 175 1.75 -17.17 14.08
CA SER A 175 2.38 -17.20 12.75
C SER A 175 1.73 -16.19 11.79
N LEU A 176 2.48 -15.76 10.76
CA LEU A 176 1.88 -14.95 9.68
C LEU A 176 0.70 -15.67 9.00
N ARG A 177 0.72 -17.00 8.97
CA ARG A 177 -0.39 -17.79 8.46
C ARG A 177 -1.67 -17.59 9.29
N GLU A 178 -1.55 -17.59 10.62
CA GLU A 178 -2.69 -17.37 11.51
C GLU A 178 -3.19 -15.92 11.37
N LEU A 179 -2.28 -14.94 11.32
CA LEU A 179 -2.63 -13.54 11.15
C LEU A 179 -3.34 -13.29 9.81
N LEU A 180 -2.74 -13.72 8.71
CA LEU A 180 -3.16 -13.36 7.35
C LEU A 180 -4.12 -14.37 6.71
N GLY A 181 -4.33 -15.55 7.32
CA GLY A 181 -5.17 -16.60 6.76
C GLY A 181 -4.47 -17.47 5.72
N GLY A 182 -3.21 -17.23 5.42
CA GLY A 182 -2.43 -18.01 4.46
C GLY A 182 -0.96 -17.63 4.48
N THR A 183 -0.09 -18.50 3.95
CA THR A 183 1.35 -18.24 3.79
C THR A 183 1.86 -18.87 2.50
N PHE A 184 3.01 -18.43 2.04
CA PHE A 184 3.61 -18.94 0.81
C PHE A 184 4.10 -20.39 0.98
N HIS A 185 3.54 -21.31 0.22
CA HIS A 185 3.97 -22.72 0.12
C HIS A 185 4.63 -23.03 -1.23
N GLY A 186 4.72 -22.05 -2.13
CA GLY A 186 5.32 -22.17 -3.45
C GLY A 186 4.52 -21.48 -4.53
N HIS A 187 5.10 -21.45 -5.71
CA HIS A 187 4.46 -20.94 -6.91
C HIS A 187 3.49 -21.97 -7.47
N HIS A 188 2.24 -21.59 -7.69
CA HIS A 188 1.24 -22.37 -8.43
C HIS A 188 1.27 -21.97 -9.91
N GLY A 189 1.36 -20.67 -10.19
CA GLY A 189 1.71 -20.14 -11.50
C GLY A 189 3.17 -20.40 -11.86
N GLY A 190 3.54 -20.12 -13.09
CA GLY A 190 4.94 -20.13 -13.53
C GLY A 190 5.61 -18.82 -13.14
N TRP A 191 6.46 -18.84 -12.13
CA TRP A 191 7.21 -17.67 -11.66
C TRP A 191 7.89 -16.93 -12.80
N HIS A 192 7.61 -15.64 -12.97
CA HIS A 192 8.06 -14.77 -14.06
C HIS A 192 7.73 -15.26 -15.50
N ARG A 193 6.76 -16.16 -15.64
CA ARG A 193 6.38 -16.72 -16.95
C ARG A 193 4.87 -16.77 -17.21
N GLU A 194 4.08 -16.77 -16.15
CA GLU A 194 2.63 -16.84 -16.22
C GLU A 194 2.01 -15.65 -15.46
N ALA A 195 1.18 -14.91 -16.14
CA ALA A 195 0.36 -13.85 -15.53
C ALA A 195 -0.84 -14.47 -14.79
N THR A 196 -1.52 -13.65 -14.01
CA THR A 196 -2.73 -13.99 -13.29
C THR A 196 -3.91 -13.17 -13.81
N ARG A 197 -5.03 -13.85 -14.11
CA ARG A 197 -6.34 -13.21 -14.25
C ARG A 197 -7.17 -13.49 -13.01
N GLY A 198 -7.70 -12.43 -12.40
CA GLY A 198 -8.56 -12.55 -11.21
C GLY A 198 -10.01 -12.75 -11.60
N GLU A 199 -10.66 -13.71 -10.97
CA GLU A 199 -12.08 -14.03 -11.11
C GLU A 199 -12.77 -13.77 -9.77
N ILE A 200 -13.81 -12.92 -9.77
CA ILE A 200 -14.56 -12.62 -8.56
C ILE A 200 -15.32 -13.86 -8.11
N VAL A 201 -15.23 -14.18 -6.83
CA VAL A 201 -16.00 -15.27 -6.20
C VAL A 201 -17.47 -14.86 -6.17
N GLU A 202 -18.31 -15.57 -6.92
CA GLU A 202 -19.71 -15.19 -7.17
C GLU A 202 -20.52 -15.06 -5.87
N GLU A 203 -20.31 -15.96 -4.92
CA GLU A 203 -21.01 -15.96 -3.62
C GLU A 203 -20.68 -14.70 -2.79
N ASN A 204 -19.53 -14.07 -3.05
CA ASN A 204 -19.02 -12.92 -2.30
C ASN A 204 -19.01 -11.63 -3.13
N LYS A 205 -19.60 -11.60 -4.34
CA LYS A 205 -19.60 -10.44 -5.24
C LYS A 205 -20.19 -9.16 -4.63
N GLY A 206 -21.04 -9.30 -3.62
CA GLY A 206 -21.63 -8.19 -2.86
C GLY A 206 -20.70 -7.61 -1.77
N HIS A 207 -19.48 -8.15 -1.58
CA HIS A 207 -18.56 -7.63 -0.59
C HIS A 207 -18.11 -6.21 -0.95
N PRO A 208 -18.11 -5.24 0.00
CA PRO A 208 -17.79 -3.83 -0.28
C PRO A 208 -16.47 -3.63 -1.04
N ILE A 209 -15.42 -4.40 -0.72
CA ILE A 209 -14.12 -4.32 -1.41
C ILE A 209 -14.26 -4.52 -2.93
N LEU A 210 -15.23 -5.30 -3.37
CA LEU A 210 -15.43 -5.62 -4.79
C LEU A 210 -16.23 -4.57 -5.57
N THR A 211 -16.70 -3.50 -4.91
CA THR A 211 -17.46 -2.42 -5.56
C THR A 211 -16.64 -1.76 -6.66
N GLY A 212 -17.12 -1.85 -7.91
CA GLY A 212 -16.44 -1.30 -9.08
C GLY A 212 -15.16 -2.02 -9.51
N VAL A 213 -14.75 -3.10 -8.82
CA VAL A 213 -13.61 -3.93 -9.20
C VAL A 213 -13.97 -4.73 -10.46
N ARG A 214 -13.12 -4.63 -11.48
CA ARG A 214 -13.29 -5.33 -12.77
C ARG A 214 -11.93 -5.63 -13.37
N ASP A 215 -11.87 -6.67 -14.20
CA ASP A 215 -10.72 -6.96 -15.06
C ASP A 215 -9.39 -6.99 -14.29
N ILE A 216 -9.37 -7.76 -13.21
CA ILE A 216 -8.15 -7.96 -12.42
C ILE A 216 -7.16 -8.77 -13.27
N TRP A 217 -6.01 -8.17 -13.52
CA TRP A 217 -4.91 -8.79 -14.25
C TRP A 217 -3.56 -8.26 -13.77
N GLY A 218 -2.52 -9.09 -13.79
CA GLY A 218 -1.16 -8.66 -13.54
C GLY A 218 -0.14 -9.76 -13.81
N THR A 219 1.12 -9.36 -13.83
CA THR A 219 2.26 -10.24 -14.12
C THR A 219 2.69 -11.10 -12.93
N SER A 220 2.15 -10.83 -11.74
CA SER A 220 2.34 -11.69 -10.57
C SER A 220 1.74 -13.08 -10.84
N ASP A 221 2.54 -14.12 -10.66
CA ASP A 221 2.05 -15.49 -10.72
C ASP A 221 1.22 -15.85 -9.49
N VAL A 222 0.32 -16.81 -9.63
CA VAL A 222 -0.52 -17.29 -8.53
C VAL A 222 0.34 -18.01 -7.48
N TYR A 223 0.22 -17.60 -6.22
CA TYR A 223 0.83 -18.30 -5.09
C TYR A 223 -0.04 -19.45 -4.61
N ARG A 224 0.59 -20.55 -4.22
CA ARG A 224 -0.04 -21.57 -3.39
C ARG A 224 0.10 -21.14 -1.93
N CYS A 225 -0.98 -20.58 -1.38
CA CYS A 225 -1.03 -20.14 0.03
C CYS A 225 -1.68 -21.14 0.96
N HIS A 226 -2.30 -22.19 0.41
CA HIS A 226 -3.02 -23.23 1.11
C HIS A 226 -2.68 -24.60 0.48
N ASN A 227 -2.80 -25.67 1.25
CA ASN A 227 -2.59 -27.05 0.83
C ASN A 227 -3.39 -28.00 1.73
N GLU A 228 -3.30 -29.30 1.56
CA GLU A 228 -4.01 -30.31 2.35
C GLU A 228 -3.72 -30.19 3.86
N GLN A 229 -2.47 -29.91 4.23
CA GLN A 229 -2.06 -29.75 5.65
C GLN A 229 -2.47 -28.39 6.21
N HIS A 230 -2.66 -27.42 5.33
CA HIS A 230 -3.01 -26.05 5.63
C HIS A 230 -4.12 -25.57 4.69
N PRO A 231 -5.36 -26.06 4.85
CA PRO A 231 -6.47 -25.69 3.99
C PRO A 231 -6.84 -24.20 4.17
N PHE A 232 -7.65 -23.69 3.23
CA PHE A 232 -8.20 -22.35 3.32
C PHE A 232 -9.02 -22.23 4.62
N PRO A 233 -8.74 -21.24 5.48
CA PRO A 233 -9.38 -21.16 6.79
C PRO A 233 -10.85 -20.76 6.69
N ASN A 234 -11.68 -21.35 7.55
CA ASN A 234 -13.11 -21.07 7.61
C ASN A 234 -13.45 -19.66 8.09
N ASP A 235 -12.51 -18.98 8.74
CA ASP A 235 -12.62 -17.59 9.21
C ASP A 235 -12.10 -16.57 8.19
N CYS A 236 -11.82 -17.01 6.97
CA CYS A 236 -11.47 -16.17 5.83
C CYS A 236 -12.59 -16.17 4.79
N THR A 237 -12.83 -15.01 4.16
CA THR A 237 -13.79 -14.86 3.06
C THR A 237 -13.02 -14.66 1.75
N PRO A 238 -13.03 -15.62 0.81
CA PRO A 238 -12.36 -15.47 -0.47
C PRO A 238 -13.11 -14.45 -1.33
N LEU A 239 -12.39 -13.50 -1.92
CA LEU A 239 -12.97 -12.46 -2.78
C LEU A 239 -12.64 -12.69 -4.26
N VAL A 240 -11.42 -13.12 -4.55
CA VAL A 240 -10.92 -13.31 -5.91
C VAL A 240 -10.13 -14.61 -6.00
N LEU A 241 -10.43 -15.39 -7.02
CA LEU A 241 -9.60 -16.53 -7.45
C LEU A 241 -8.67 -16.06 -8.57
N GLY A 242 -7.45 -16.52 -8.56
CA GLY A 242 -6.45 -16.24 -9.60
C GLY A 242 -6.30 -17.44 -10.54
N GLN A 243 -6.70 -17.25 -11.80
CA GLN A 243 -6.43 -18.20 -12.88
C GLN A 243 -5.05 -17.91 -13.47
N PRO A 244 -4.07 -18.85 -13.40
CA PRO A 244 -2.83 -18.72 -14.15
C PRO A 244 -3.08 -18.68 -15.66
N LEU A 245 -2.37 -17.80 -16.38
CA LEU A 245 -2.39 -17.73 -17.83
C LEU A 245 -1.19 -18.50 -18.43
N VAL A 246 -1.23 -18.80 -19.71
CA VAL A 246 -0.13 -19.56 -20.36
C VAL A 246 1.11 -18.72 -20.65
N SER A 247 1.04 -17.40 -20.50
CA SER A 247 2.15 -16.45 -20.66
C SER A 247 1.92 -15.18 -19.84
N LEU A 248 2.82 -14.19 -19.95
CA LEU A 248 2.70 -12.87 -19.30
C LEU A 248 1.81 -11.90 -20.07
N GLU A 249 1.34 -12.26 -21.26
CA GLU A 249 0.51 -11.37 -22.07
C GLU A 249 -0.90 -11.23 -21.47
N ARG A 250 -1.47 -10.03 -21.60
CA ARG A 250 -2.78 -9.71 -21.01
C ARG A 250 -3.91 -10.55 -21.60
N ASP A 251 -3.84 -10.85 -22.89
CA ASP A 251 -4.83 -11.63 -23.64
C ASP A 251 -4.50 -13.13 -23.72
N ALA A 252 -3.46 -13.57 -22.99
CA ALA A 252 -3.08 -14.97 -22.94
C ALA A 252 -4.25 -15.85 -22.45
N ALA A 253 -4.34 -17.05 -23.02
CA ALA A 253 -5.35 -18.02 -22.64
C ALA A 253 -5.14 -18.52 -21.19
N PRO A 254 -6.21 -18.93 -20.51
CA PRO A 254 -6.10 -19.63 -19.22
C PRO A 254 -5.26 -20.92 -19.35
N ASN A 255 -4.39 -21.15 -18.38
CA ASN A 255 -3.69 -22.42 -18.27
C ASN A 255 -4.63 -23.46 -17.65
N THR A 256 -5.36 -24.18 -18.49
CA THR A 256 -6.36 -25.15 -18.06
C THR A 256 -5.82 -26.38 -17.32
N LYS A 257 -4.49 -26.53 -17.23
CA LYS A 257 -3.81 -27.54 -16.41
C LYS A 257 -3.67 -27.14 -14.95
N LYS A 258 -4.04 -25.91 -14.61
CA LYS A 258 -3.93 -25.33 -13.27
C LYS A 258 -5.29 -24.75 -12.86
N GLU A 259 -5.78 -25.21 -11.75
CA GLU A 259 -7.01 -24.70 -11.15
C GLU A 259 -6.82 -23.25 -10.65
N PRO A 260 -7.85 -22.41 -10.63
CA PRO A 260 -7.81 -21.12 -9.95
C PRO A 260 -7.65 -21.31 -8.43
N LEU A 261 -6.79 -20.49 -7.81
CA LEU A 261 -6.60 -20.49 -6.36
C LEU A 261 -6.95 -19.11 -5.76
N PRO A 262 -7.36 -19.05 -4.47
CA PRO A 262 -7.60 -17.78 -3.80
C PRO A 262 -6.37 -16.87 -3.85
N ILE A 263 -6.54 -15.65 -4.39
CA ILE A 263 -5.50 -14.61 -4.45
C ILE A 263 -5.87 -13.38 -3.64
N ALA A 264 -7.14 -13.14 -3.34
CA ALA A 264 -7.58 -12.09 -2.43
C ALA A 264 -8.63 -12.63 -1.48
N TRP A 265 -8.47 -12.35 -0.20
CA TRP A 265 -9.44 -12.72 0.85
C TRP A 265 -9.38 -11.76 2.01
N THR A 266 -10.45 -11.71 2.77
CA THR A 266 -10.52 -10.97 4.02
C THR A 266 -10.52 -11.90 5.23
N LYS A 267 -10.04 -11.38 6.34
CA LYS A 267 -10.04 -12.01 7.64
C LYS A 267 -10.28 -10.97 8.73
N VAL A 268 -10.94 -11.37 9.82
CA VAL A 268 -10.97 -10.59 11.05
C VAL A 268 -10.02 -11.27 12.04
N TRP A 269 -8.90 -10.63 12.30
CA TRP A 269 -7.94 -11.07 13.31
C TRP A 269 -8.33 -10.53 14.68
N THR A 270 -8.28 -11.38 15.70
CA THR A 270 -8.45 -10.97 17.09
C THR A 270 -7.09 -11.03 17.78
N GLY A 271 -6.49 -9.87 17.99
CA GLY A 271 -5.22 -9.73 18.66
C GLY A 271 -5.33 -9.83 20.17
N ASN A 272 -4.25 -9.45 20.85
CA ASN A 272 -4.23 -9.38 22.31
C ASN A 272 -5.34 -8.44 22.81
N GLU A 273 -5.86 -8.70 24.00
CA GLU A 273 -6.94 -7.91 24.62
C GLU A 273 -8.28 -7.90 23.84
N GLY A 274 -8.46 -8.84 22.89
CA GLY A 274 -9.70 -9.00 22.14
C GLY A 274 -9.94 -7.92 21.07
N ARG A 275 -8.95 -7.06 20.77
CA ARG A 275 -9.07 -6.07 19.70
C ARG A 275 -9.11 -6.74 18.33
N LYS A 276 -10.02 -6.29 17.49
CA LYS A 276 -10.27 -6.90 16.17
C LYS A 276 -9.75 -6.03 15.05
N SER A 277 -8.86 -6.60 14.23
CA SER A 277 -8.34 -6.01 13.00
C SER A 277 -9.02 -6.58 11.77
N ARG A 278 -9.42 -5.73 10.83
CA ARG A 278 -9.84 -6.15 9.50
C ARG A 278 -8.62 -6.28 8.60
N ILE A 279 -8.42 -7.46 8.05
CA ILE A 279 -7.26 -7.77 7.21
C ILE A 279 -7.74 -8.11 5.80
N LEU A 280 -7.19 -7.43 4.79
CA LEU A 280 -7.21 -7.87 3.40
C LEU A 280 -5.83 -8.46 3.09
N HIS A 281 -5.79 -9.72 2.65
CA HIS A 281 -4.59 -10.26 2.01
C HIS A 281 -4.83 -10.44 0.52
N PHE A 282 -3.92 -9.89 -0.29
CA PHE A 282 -3.97 -9.92 -1.75
C PHE A 282 -2.61 -10.34 -2.30
N THR A 283 -2.53 -11.52 -2.92
CA THR A 283 -1.26 -12.11 -3.38
C THR A 283 -0.73 -11.55 -4.70
N MET A 284 -1.39 -10.57 -5.30
CA MET A 284 -0.82 -9.68 -6.31
C MET A 284 -0.15 -8.50 -5.62
N GLY A 285 0.72 -7.78 -6.33
CA GLY A 285 1.42 -6.65 -5.74
C GLY A 285 2.79 -6.35 -6.34
N SER A 286 3.16 -6.97 -7.47
CA SER A 286 4.24 -6.45 -8.31
C SER A 286 3.92 -5.03 -8.74
N ALA A 287 4.92 -4.16 -8.86
CA ALA A 287 4.69 -2.79 -9.31
C ALA A 287 3.91 -2.74 -10.64
N VAL A 288 4.23 -3.60 -11.60
CA VAL A 288 3.51 -3.70 -12.87
C VAL A 288 2.03 -4.10 -12.69
N ASP A 289 1.67 -4.86 -11.66
CA ASP A 289 0.28 -5.23 -11.42
C ASP A 289 -0.59 -3.99 -11.14
N PHE A 290 0.00 -2.96 -10.54
CA PHE A 290 -0.69 -1.70 -10.23
C PHE A 290 -0.93 -0.78 -11.43
N GLU A 291 -0.43 -1.11 -12.63
CA GLU A 291 -0.91 -0.50 -13.87
C GLU A 291 -2.37 -0.89 -14.17
N ASN A 292 -2.84 -2.00 -13.58
CA ASN A 292 -4.20 -2.46 -13.70
C ASN A 292 -5.15 -1.74 -12.73
N THR A 293 -6.20 -1.13 -13.25
CA THR A 293 -7.19 -0.39 -12.46
C THR A 293 -7.93 -1.28 -11.45
N GLY A 294 -8.22 -2.54 -11.81
CA GLY A 294 -8.89 -3.50 -10.93
C GLY A 294 -8.04 -3.83 -9.70
N VAL A 295 -6.73 -3.99 -9.87
CA VAL A 295 -5.77 -4.23 -8.78
C VAL A 295 -5.68 -3.02 -7.86
N ARG A 296 -5.54 -1.80 -8.41
CA ARG A 296 -5.53 -0.58 -7.60
C ARG A 296 -6.82 -0.41 -6.84
N ARG A 297 -7.98 -0.57 -7.50
CA ARG A 297 -9.30 -0.41 -6.88
C ARG A 297 -9.53 -1.39 -5.75
N LEU A 298 -9.19 -2.66 -5.93
CA LEU A 298 -9.32 -3.67 -4.89
C LEU A 298 -8.49 -3.30 -3.65
N THR A 299 -7.25 -2.84 -3.86
CA THR A 299 -6.35 -2.42 -2.78
C THR A 299 -6.90 -1.20 -2.04
N ILE A 300 -7.34 -0.16 -2.76
CA ILE A 300 -7.87 1.09 -2.18
C ILE A 300 -9.20 0.84 -1.46
N ASN A 301 -10.10 0.06 -2.06
CA ASN A 301 -11.35 -0.35 -1.39
C ASN A 301 -11.04 -1.15 -0.11
N GLY A 302 -9.94 -1.92 -0.10
CA GLY A 302 -9.45 -2.61 1.10
C GLY A 302 -9.12 -1.65 2.23
N VAL A 303 -8.50 -0.49 1.92
CA VAL A 303 -8.22 0.56 2.93
C VAL A 303 -9.52 1.10 3.53
N TYR A 304 -10.49 1.48 2.69
CA TYR A 304 -11.78 1.95 3.18
C TYR A 304 -12.51 0.91 4.03
N TRP A 305 -12.59 -0.33 3.54
CA TRP A 305 -13.22 -1.42 4.27
C TRP A 305 -12.52 -1.70 5.61
N GLY A 306 -11.20 -1.69 5.59
CA GLY A 306 -10.40 -1.84 6.80
C GLY A 306 -10.76 -0.79 7.85
N LEU A 307 -10.83 0.46 7.44
CA LEU A 307 -11.16 1.62 8.27
C LEU A 307 -12.65 1.73 8.63
N GLN A 308 -13.49 0.77 8.24
CA GLN A 308 -14.95 0.79 8.46
C GLN A 308 -15.63 2.00 7.79
N MET A 309 -15.18 2.34 6.59
CA MET A 309 -15.68 3.44 5.76
C MET A 309 -16.35 2.90 4.49
N GLU A 310 -17.12 1.80 4.60
CA GLU A 310 -17.75 1.13 3.46
C GLU A 310 -18.71 2.04 2.69
N ASP A 311 -19.36 2.97 3.37
CA ASP A 311 -20.24 4.01 2.81
C ASP A 311 -19.50 4.97 1.86
N GLN A 312 -18.17 5.05 1.99
CA GLN A 312 -17.30 5.85 1.12
C GLN A 312 -16.80 5.07 -0.11
N ILE A 313 -17.00 3.76 -0.17
CA ILE A 313 -16.60 2.94 -1.32
C ILE A 313 -17.59 3.17 -2.48
N ARG A 314 -17.12 3.75 -3.57
CA ARG A 314 -17.92 4.05 -4.75
C ARG A 314 -17.25 3.54 -6.01
N ALA A 315 -18.03 2.99 -6.93
CA ALA A 315 -17.52 2.47 -8.21
C ALA A 315 -16.98 3.58 -9.13
N ASP A 316 -17.52 4.79 -9.01
CA ASP A 316 -17.15 5.97 -9.80
C ASP A 316 -16.01 6.81 -9.20
N ARG A 317 -15.56 6.52 -7.97
CA ARG A 317 -14.41 7.21 -7.38
C ARG A 317 -13.13 6.82 -8.13
N THR A 318 -12.36 7.82 -8.55
CA THR A 318 -11.14 7.57 -9.32
C THR A 318 -10.09 6.81 -8.49
N VAL A 319 -9.36 5.94 -9.16
CA VAL A 319 -8.17 5.26 -8.67
C VAL A 319 -7.04 5.40 -9.69
N ASP A 320 -7.12 6.44 -10.51
CA ASP A 320 -6.14 6.70 -11.55
C ASP A 320 -4.79 7.07 -10.94
N VAL A 321 -3.73 6.73 -11.65
CA VAL A 321 -2.38 7.09 -11.24
C VAL A 321 -2.22 8.60 -11.26
N VAL A 322 -1.58 9.15 -10.24
CA VAL A 322 -1.21 10.57 -10.14
C VAL A 322 0.24 10.71 -10.60
N GLY A 323 0.45 11.55 -11.61
CA GLY A 323 1.77 11.71 -12.24
C GLY A 323 2.12 10.55 -13.17
N GLU A 324 3.41 10.42 -13.45
CA GLU A 324 3.91 9.34 -14.30
C GLU A 324 4.16 8.07 -13.48
N TYR A 325 3.82 6.93 -14.05
CA TYR A 325 4.09 5.62 -13.45
C TYR A 325 4.52 4.63 -14.53
N ARG A 326 5.81 4.32 -14.55
CA ARG A 326 6.44 3.36 -15.46
C ARG A 326 7.28 2.37 -14.66
N PRO A 327 6.63 1.42 -13.99
CA PRO A 327 7.35 0.53 -13.10
C PRO A 327 8.25 -0.45 -13.85
N ASN A 328 9.36 -0.78 -13.21
CA ASN A 328 10.20 -1.87 -13.66
C ASN A 328 9.50 -3.23 -13.48
N LYS A 329 9.85 -4.17 -14.34
CA LYS A 329 9.39 -5.56 -14.20
C LYS A 329 9.93 -6.19 -12.92
N ALA A 330 9.19 -7.15 -12.38
CA ALA A 330 9.67 -7.98 -11.30
C ALA A 330 10.92 -8.77 -11.72
N GLY A 331 11.83 -8.95 -10.77
CA GLY A 331 13.04 -9.74 -11.00
C GLY A 331 14.20 -9.32 -10.12
N SER A 332 15.21 -10.18 -10.05
CA SER A 332 16.44 -9.99 -9.28
C SER A 332 17.69 -9.78 -10.15
N ASN A 333 17.53 -9.66 -11.46
CA ASN A 333 18.62 -9.22 -12.35
C ASN A 333 18.66 -7.70 -12.39
N TYR A 334 19.11 -7.09 -11.30
CA TYR A 334 19.04 -5.64 -11.06
C TYR A 334 19.83 -4.84 -12.09
N GLU A 335 20.97 -5.35 -12.57
CA GLU A 335 21.79 -4.69 -13.59
C GLU A 335 21.02 -4.56 -14.92
N GLU A 336 20.39 -5.65 -15.39
CA GLU A 336 19.58 -5.66 -16.62
C GLU A 336 18.35 -4.75 -16.49
N LEU A 337 17.75 -4.67 -15.29
CA LEU A 337 16.62 -3.83 -15.00
C LEU A 337 17.01 -2.35 -14.76
N GLY A 338 18.30 -2.03 -14.72
CA GLY A 338 18.78 -0.68 -14.40
C GLY A 338 18.46 -0.23 -12.98
N VAL A 339 18.24 -1.18 -12.07
CA VAL A 339 17.84 -0.91 -10.68
C VAL A 339 19.07 -0.73 -9.82
N THR A 340 19.18 0.43 -9.19
CA THR A 340 20.31 0.81 -8.32
C THR A 340 19.81 1.48 -7.04
N PRO A 341 20.60 1.49 -5.96
CA PRO A 341 20.28 2.30 -4.79
C PRO A 341 20.10 3.77 -5.13
N ARG A 342 19.08 4.42 -4.53
CA ARG A 342 18.77 5.84 -4.73
C ARG A 342 18.34 6.50 -3.44
N PRO A 343 18.51 7.83 -3.30
CA PRO A 343 17.91 8.60 -2.22
C PRO A 343 16.40 8.36 -2.13
N VAL A 344 15.84 8.47 -0.92
CA VAL A 344 14.39 8.35 -0.70
C VAL A 344 13.62 9.38 -1.53
N SER A 345 14.15 10.61 -1.66
CA SER A 345 13.56 11.70 -2.43
C SER A 345 13.29 11.35 -3.91
N ASP A 346 14.09 10.46 -4.51
CA ASP A 346 13.97 10.07 -5.92
C ASP A 346 12.72 9.23 -6.21
N TYR A 347 12.02 8.78 -5.19
CA TYR A 347 10.79 7.99 -5.30
C TYR A 347 9.52 8.81 -5.02
N ARG A 348 9.64 10.14 -4.89
CA ARG A 348 8.52 11.02 -4.57
C ARG A 348 7.51 11.16 -5.72
N ASP A 349 8.00 11.25 -6.97
CA ASP A 349 7.24 11.58 -8.19
C ASP A 349 6.99 10.36 -9.09
#